data_867a254b842bac16a1f0ea9b5cc7c596
#
_entry.id   867a254b842bac16a1f0ea9b5cc7c596
#
_cell.length_a   1.000
_cell.length_b   1.000
_cell.length_c   1.000
_cell.angle_alpha   90.00
_cell.angle_beta   90.00
_cell.angle_gamma   90.00
#
_symmetry.space_group_name_H-M   'P 1'
#
loop_
_entity.id
_entity.type
_entity.pdbx_description
1 polymer ?
#
loop_
_entity_poly.entity_id
_entity_poly.type
_entity_poly.pdbx_seq_one_letter_code
_entity_poly.pdbx_strand_id
1 'polypeptide(L)'
;MAKGILERLREDVVLGDGGYVLELEKRGYVLAGPFTPEATVENPDAVLELHREFVDGGAEVIQALAFYGDREKLATVGYGDRVGDINRAAVRLARQAAGNRALVAGNLSMTWQFEPESPKAADRVRALLDEQLGHQMEVGIDFIIAETYLYLGEALLAVERGKRSGLPVMVTMSFEDKLVTRDGKSPAECAKTLIDAGADIAGTNCWRGPKHMLPLVEEMRRATDGLIAVQAPAYRTTDATPFFTGLKGFPDAMEPYQLTRHEMAEYARQAKAIGANFIGACCGAVATHIREMARALGKPTREPSRWKPDPTKPMSATEYYRDRRAHSKD
;
A
#
# COMPACT_ATOMS: atom_id res chain seq x y z
N MET A 1 13.01 -23.53 1.71
CA MET A 1 13.00 -22.08 1.98
C MET A 1 11.67 -21.52 1.50
N ALA A 2 11.11 -20.52 2.16
CA ALA A 2 9.91 -19.85 1.66
C ALA A 2 10.21 -19.13 0.34
N LYS A 3 9.26 -19.14 -0.60
CA LYS A 3 9.41 -18.45 -1.90
C LYS A 3 9.53 -16.95 -1.72
N GLY A 4 10.53 -16.33 -2.36
CA GLY A 4 10.70 -14.88 -2.41
C GLY A 4 9.66 -14.19 -3.29
N ILE A 5 9.65 -12.85 -3.28
CA ILE A 5 8.63 -12.06 -4.00
C ILE A 5 8.64 -12.36 -5.51
N LEU A 6 9.79 -12.43 -6.15
CA LEU A 6 9.89 -12.65 -7.59
C LEU A 6 9.44 -14.07 -8.00
N GLU A 7 9.66 -15.07 -7.14
CA GLU A 7 9.16 -16.43 -7.39
C GLU A 7 7.63 -16.47 -7.30
N ARG A 8 7.04 -15.82 -6.28
CA ARG A 8 5.59 -15.74 -6.12
C ARG A 8 4.92 -15.03 -7.30
N LEU A 9 5.49 -13.92 -7.76
CA LEU A 9 4.97 -13.12 -8.88
C LEU A 9 5.05 -13.81 -10.23
N ARG A 10 5.93 -14.81 -10.38
CA ARG A 10 5.99 -15.67 -11.59
C ARG A 10 4.90 -16.73 -11.60
N GLU A 11 4.38 -17.11 -10.44
CA GLU A 11 3.36 -18.16 -10.32
C GLU A 11 1.94 -17.60 -10.38
N ASP A 12 1.68 -16.50 -9.70
CA ASP A 12 0.37 -15.84 -9.68
C ASP A 12 0.53 -14.38 -9.19
N VAL A 13 -0.56 -13.64 -9.23
CA VAL A 13 -0.66 -12.33 -8.61
C VAL A 13 -0.35 -12.42 -7.11
N VAL A 14 0.42 -11.46 -6.58
CA VAL A 14 0.66 -11.32 -5.14
C VAL A 14 -0.21 -10.20 -4.59
N LEU A 15 -0.89 -10.48 -3.48
CA LEU A 15 -1.71 -9.49 -2.77
C LEU A 15 -0.88 -8.77 -1.70
N GLY A 16 -0.79 -7.45 -1.83
CA GLY A 16 -0.25 -6.55 -0.80
C GLY A 16 -1.26 -6.24 0.31
N ASP A 17 -0.84 -5.40 1.22
CA ASP A 17 -1.63 -4.91 2.34
C ASP A 17 -2.45 -3.64 2.01
N GLY A 18 -2.92 -2.94 3.07
CA GLY A 18 -3.79 -1.76 2.98
C GLY A 18 -3.13 -0.47 3.47
N GLY A 19 -3.97 0.50 3.82
CA GLY A 19 -3.51 1.81 4.28
C GLY A 19 -3.24 1.83 5.79
N TYR A 20 -2.20 2.54 6.19
CA TYR A 20 -1.78 2.63 7.60
C TYR A 20 -2.15 3.97 8.23
N VAL A 21 -1.61 5.07 7.73
CA VAL A 21 -1.62 6.35 8.46
C VAL A 21 -3.02 6.89 8.69
N LEU A 22 -3.89 6.92 7.66
CA LEU A 22 -5.27 7.39 7.84
C LEU A 22 -6.12 6.43 8.68
N GLU A 23 -5.80 5.14 8.73
CA GLU A 23 -6.48 4.21 9.63
C GLU A 23 -6.02 4.39 11.08
N LEU A 24 -4.73 4.61 11.31
CA LEU A 24 -4.20 4.94 12.64
C LEU A 24 -4.70 6.30 13.13
N GLU A 25 -4.90 7.26 12.23
CA GLU A 25 -5.52 8.54 12.55
C GLU A 25 -6.97 8.36 13.03
N LYS A 26 -7.79 7.62 12.30
CA LYS A 26 -9.17 7.29 12.70
C LYS A 26 -9.25 6.59 14.05
N ARG A 27 -8.23 5.82 14.40
CA ARG A 27 -8.13 5.15 15.71
C ARG A 27 -7.54 6.08 16.80
N GLY A 28 -7.14 7.30 16.47
CA GLY A 28 -6.63 8.31 17.41
C GLY A 28 -5.17 8.13 17.80
N TYR A 29 -4.37 7.43 17.00
CA TYR A 29 -2.95 7.17 17.29
C TYR A 29 -1.96 8.11 16.60
N VAL A 30 -2.37 8.80 15.56
CA VAL A 30 -1.56 9.79 14.84
C VAL A 30 -2.42 10.98 14.42
N LEU A 31 -1.77 12.09 14.06
CA LEU A 31 -2.45 13.24 13.45
C LEU A 31 -2.35 13.14 11.93
N ALA A 32 -3.46 13.38 11.22
CA ALA A 32 -3.43 13.58 9.79
C ALA A 32 -2.65 14.88 9.45
N GLY A 33 -1.97 14.87 8.32
CA GLY A 33 -1.19 16.01 7.82
C GLY A 33 0.29 15.68 7.63
N PRO A 34 1.09 15.49 8.70
CA PRO A 34 2.50 15.09 8.56
C PRO A 34 2.69 13.73 7.89
N PHE A 35 1.82 12.76 8.17
CA PHE A 35 1.85 11.38 7.66
C PHE A 35 3.14 10.62 7.99
N THR A 36 3.80 10.97 9.11
CA THR A 36 5.03 10.37 9.58
C THR A 36 4.78 9.09 10.41
N PRO A 37 5.74 8.16 10.48
CA PRO A 37 5.54 6.84 11.08
C PRO A 37 5.88 6.76 12.59
N GLU A 38 5.75 7.84 13.35
CA GLU A 38 6.07 7.90 14.78
C GLU A 38 5.25 6.89 15.62
N ALA A 39 4.07 6.51 15.15
CA ALA A 39 3.25 5.48 15.79
C ALA A 39 4.02 4.16 16.00
N THR A 40 5.02 3.85 15.20
CA THR A 40 5.86 2.65 15.36
C THR A 40 6.62 2.61 16.68
N VAL A 41 6.90 3.75 17.28
CA VAL A 41 7.59 3.88 18.56
C VAL A 41 6.70 4.43 19.66
N GLU A 42 5.63 5.14 19.34
CA GLU A 42 4.72 5.70 20.32
C GLU A 42 3.52 4.79 20.62
N ASN A 43 3.01 4.11 19.59
CA ASN A 43 1.86 3.22 19.67
C ASN A 43 2.12 1.88 18.96
N PRO A 44 3.21 1.14 19.32
CA PRO A 44 3.64 -0.05 18.60
C PRO A 44 2.58 -1.16 18.55
N ASP A 45 1.77 -1.29 19.61
CA ASP A 45 0.71 -2.31 19.67
C ASP A 45 -0.39 -2.03 18.64
N ALA A 46 -0.75 -0.76 18.41
CA ALA A 46 -1.74 -0.37 17.41
C ALA A 46 -1.26 -0.67 15.99
N VAL A 47 0.02 -0.41 15.71
CA VAL A 47 0.65 -0.74 14.42
C VAL A 47 0.71 -2.26 14.23
N LEU A 48 1.12 -3.00 15.26
CA LEU A 48 1.19 -4.46 15.23
C LEU A 48 -0.19 -5.09 14.98
N GLU A 49 -1.24 -4.58 15.64
CA GLU A 49 -2.60 -5.06 15.46
C GLU A 49 -3.06 -4.83 14.01
N LEU A 50 -2.85 -3.63 13.46
CA LEU A 50 -3.23 -3.31 12.09
C LEU A 50 -2.50 -4.21 11.06
N HIS A 51 -1.20 -4.46 11.24
CA HIS A 51 -0.47 -5.43 10.42
C HIS A 51 -1.09 -6.83 10.50
N ARG A 52 -1.45 -7.30 11.71
CA ARG A 52 -2.10 -8.62 11.90
C ARG A 52 -3.45 -8.71 11.22
N GLU A 53 -4.25 -7.64 11.28
CA GLU A 53 -5.52 -7.55 10.59
C GLU A 53 -5.36 -7.73 9.07
N PHE A 54 -4.33 -7.14 8.45
CA PHE A 54 -4.05 -7.32 7.02
C PHE A 54 -3.59 -8.75 6.70
N VAL A 55 -2.72 -9.34 7.50
CA VAL A 55 -2.30 -10.74 7.34
C VAL A 55 -3.49 -11.68 7.46
N ASP A 56 -4.37 -11.46 8.44
CA ASP A 56 -5.59 -12.24 8.63
C ASP A 56 -6.60 -12.01 7.49
N GLY A 57 -6.56 -10.84 6.87
CA GLY A 57 -7.31 -10.52 5.65
C GLY A 57 -6.80 -11.25 4.40
N GLY A 58 -5.61 -11.82 4.44
CA GLY A 58 -5.03 -12.57 3.32
C GLY A 58 -3.93 -11.84 2.57
N ALA A 59 -3.38 -10.74 3.12
CA ALA A 59 -2.19 -10.10 2.56
C ALA A 59 -1.01 -11.08 2.57
N GLU A 60 -0.35 -11.22 1.43
CA GLU A 60 0.85 -12.05 1.24
C GLU A 60 2.15 -11.25 1.45
N VAL A 61 2.02 -9.94 1.52
CA VAL A 61 3.10 -8.97 1.80
C VAL A 61 2.59 -7.98 2.82
N ILE A 62 3.42 -7.70 3.82
CA ILE A 62 3.25 -6.62 4.79
C ILE A 62 4.38 -5.61 4.57
N GLN A 63 4.01 -4.37 4.34
CA GLN A 63 4.95 -3.27 4.20
C GLN A 63 5.25 -2.66 5.57
N ALA A 64 6.52 -2.49 5.90
CA ALA A 64 6.92 -1.79 7.11
C ALA A 64 6.36 -0.35 7.11
N LEU A 65 5.73 0.07 8.21
CA LEU A 65 5.23 1.45 8.33
C LEU A 65 6.40 2.42 8.50
N ALA A 66 7.07 2.73 7.38
CA ALA A 66 8.21 3.64 7.33
C ALA A 66 8.07 4.73 6.24
N PHE A 67 6.85 4.94 5.72
CA PHE A 67 6.53 6.04 4.82
C PHE A 67 6.91 7.36 5.48
N TYR A 68 7.65 8.23 4.77
CA TYR A 68 8.22 9.46 5.33
C TYR A 68 9.12 9.22 6.55
N GLY A 69 9.74 8.05 6.65
CA GLY A 69 10.67 7.69 7.72
C GLY A 69 12.09 8.20 7.52
N ASP A 70 12.32 9.12 6.60
CA ASP A 70 13.61 9.80 6.41
C ASP A 70 13.82 10.95 7.42
N ARG A 71 15.08 11.33 7.63
CA ARG A 71 15.51 12.31 8.62
C ARG A 71 14.83 13.68 8.46
N GLU A 72 14.72 14.16 7.22
CA GLU A 72 14.21 15.49 6.93
C GLU A 72 12.71 15.56 7.22
N LYS A 73 11.98 14.53 6.82
CA LYS A 73 10.54 14.49 7.07
C LYS A 73 10.23 14.28 8.55
N LEU A 74 10.92 13.38 9.21
CA LEU A 74 10.79 13.15 10.66
C LEU A 74 11.18 14.39 11.48
N ALA A 75 12.14 15.18 11.03
CA ALA A 75 12.51 16.43 11.71
C ALA A 75 11.35 17.43 11.76
N THR A 76 10.43 17.42 10.80
CA THR A 76 9.26 18.32 10.79
C THR A 76 8.31 18.10 11.98
N VAL A 77 8.39 16.94 12.62
CA VAL A 77 7.57 16.56 13.79
C VAL A 77 8.43 16.27 15.03
N GLY A 78 9.72 16.65 15.00
CA GLY A 78 10.62 16.53 16.15
C GLY A 78 11.30 15.16 16.31
N TYR A 79 11.22 14.28 15.31
CA TYR A 79 11.79 12.92 15.35
C TYR A 79 13.01 12.72 14.45
N GLY A 80 13.61 13.78 13.92
CA GLY A 80 14.77 13.69 13.02
C GLY A 80 15.97 12.88 13.57
N ASP A 81 16.19 12.89 14.89
CA ASP A 81 17.24 12.10 15.53
C ASP A 81 16.84 10.64 15.82
N ARG A 82 15.60 10.26 15.56
CA ARG A 82 15.06 8.93 15.83
C ARG A 82 14.82 8.08 14.57
N VAL A 83 15.42 8.46 13.45
CA VAL A 83 15.31 7.74 12.17
C VAL A 83 15.56 6.24 12.34
N GLY A 84 16.66 5.89 13.00
CA GLY A 84 17.03 4.49 13.22
C GLY A 84 16.03 3.72 14.08
N ASP A 85 15.55 4.33 15.18
CA ASP A 85 14.57 3.69 16.06
C ASP A 85 13.27 3.40 15.34
N ILE A 86 12.73 4.39 14.61
CA ILE A 86 11.48 4.31 13.89
C ILE A 86 11.56 3.26 12.77
N ASN A 87 12.60 3.30 11.94
CA ASN A 87 12.74 2.36 10.83
C ASN A 87 12.95 0.92 11.32
N ARG A 88 13.76 0.71 12.36
CA ARG A 88 13.93 -0.63 12.97
C ARG A 88 12.64 -1.12 13.63
N ALA A 89 11.89 -0.25 14.31
CA ALA A 89 10.60 -0.60 14.92
C ALA A 89 9.59 -1.00 13.85
N ALA A 90 9.48 -0.22 12.77
CA ALA A 90 8.58 -0.51 11.66
C ALA A 90 8.78 -1.92 11.09
N VAL A 91 10.03 -2.31 10.82
CA VAL A 91 10.34 -3.65 10.29
C VAL A 91 10.08 -4.74 11.34
N ARG A 92 10.44 -4.52 12.61
CA ARG A 92 10.19 -5.51 13.69
C ARG A 92 8.71 -5.81 13.85
N LEU A 93 7.85 -4.77 13.85
CA LEU A 93 6.40 -4.93 13.96
C LEU A 93 5.82 -5.68 12.77
N ALA A 94 6.26 -5.32 11.55
CA ALA A 94 5.85 -6.02 10.33
C ALA A 94 6.27 -7.50 10.37
N ARG A 95 7.52 -7.82 10.77
CA ARG A 95 8.00 -9.21 10.94
C ARG A 95 7.21 -9.98 11.98
N GLN A 96 6.92 -9.35 13.12
CA GLN A 96 6.13 -9.98 14.19
C GLN A 96 4.70 -10.31 13.73
N ALA A 97 4.08 -9.44 12.93
CA ALA A 97 2.75 -9.70 12.37
C ALA A 97 2.78 -10.75 11.27
N ALA A 98 3.73 -10.65 10.34
CA ALA A 98 3.86 -11.55 9.19
C ALA A 98 4.14 -13.00 9.59
N GLY A 99 5.00 -13.22 10.59
CA GLY A 99 5.44 -14.56 10.98
C GLY A 99 6.02 -15.30 9.76
N ASN A 100 5.42 -16.45 9.43
CA ASN A 100 5.74 -17.23 8.24
C ASN A 100 4.65 -17.14 7.15
N ARG A 101 3.63 -16.30 7.34
CA ARG A 101 2.45 -16.19 6.45
C ARG A 101 2.64 -15.18 5.32
N ALA A 102 3.40 -14.13 5.57
CA ALA A 102 3.61 -13.04 4.62
C ALA A 102 5.10 -12.70 4.49
N LEU A 103 5.49 -12.10 3.37
CA LEU A 103 6.78 -11.45 3.20
C LEU A 103 6.73 -10.05 3.85
N VAL A 104 7.88 -9.53 4.25
CA VAL A 104 8.01 -8.17 4.76
C VAL A 104 8.77 -7.31 3.77
N ALA A 105 8.12 -6.28 3.28
CA ALA A 105 8.75 -5.25 2.47
C ALA A 105 9.31 -4.13 3.35
N GLY A 106 10.53 -3.71 3.07
CA GLY A 106 11.01 -2.40 3.51
C GLY A 106 10.29 -1.29 2.75
N ASN A 107 10.21 -0.10 3.34
CA ASN A 107 9.55 1.04 2.69
C ASN A 107 10.53 2.19 2.47
N LEU A 108 10.55 2.71 1.27
CA LEU A 108 11.13 3.99 0.91
C LEU A 108 10.04 4.84 0.25
N SER A 109 10.15 6.17 0.31
CA SER A 109 9.20 7.09 -0.29
C SER A 109 9.90 8.33 -0.83
N MET A 110 9.15 9.18 -1.54
CA MET A 110 9.66 10.48 -1.94
C MET A 110 10.12 11.29 -0.71
N THR A 111 11.22 12.00 -0.86
CA THR A 111 11.87 12.72 0.26
C THR A 111 11.46 14.18 0.37
N TRP A 112 10.81 14.74 -0.66
CA TRP A 112 10.57 16.18 -0.84
C TRP A 112 11.85 17.03 -0.91
N GLN A 113 13.01 16.38 -1.08
CA GLN A 113 14.32 17.05 -1.21
C GLN A 113 14.86 17.02 -2.65
N PHE A 114 14.13 16.32 -3.55
CA PHE A 114 14.54 16.19 -4.95
C PHE A 114 14.28 17.49 -5.71
N GLU A 115 15.30 17.94 -6.44
CA GLU A 115 15.21 19.04 -7.40
C GLU A 115 15.75 18.54 -8.74
N PRO A 116 14.99 18.62 -9.83
CA PRO A 116 15.49 18.28 -11.16
C PRO A 116 16.80 19.02 -11.48
N GLU A 117 17.72 18.34 -12.14
CA GLU A 117 19.00 18.90 -12.61
C GLU A 117 19.93 19.42 -11.49
N SER A 118 19.64 19.15 -10.22
CA SER A 118 20.48 19.50 -9.07
C SER A 118 21.27 18.29 -8.55
N PRO A 119 22.57 18.17 -8.88
CA PRO A 119 23.40 17.09 -8.34
C PRO A 119 23.44 17.08 -6.80
N LYS A 120 23.46 18.24 -6.17
CA LYS A 120 23.43 18.38 -4.72
C LYS A 120 22.15 17.84 -4.10
N ALA A 121 20.99 18.11 -4.71
CA ALA A 121 19.72 17.55 -4.28
C ALA A 121 19.68 16.02 -4.46
N ALA A 122 20.18 15.52 -5.59
CA ALA A 122 20.29 14.09 -5.85
C ALA A 122 21.18 13.38 -4.81
N ASP A 123 22.32 13.95 -4.44
CA ASP A 123 23.20 13.37 -3.42
C ASP A 123 22.54 13.39 -2.03
N ARG A 124 21.79 14.44 -1.70
CA ARG A 124 20.99 14.50 -0.47
C ARG A 124 19.92 13.40 -0.44
N VAL A 125 19.17 13.22 -1.51
CA VAL A 125 18.19 12.14 -1.63
C VAL A 125 18.85 10.77 -1.46
N ARG A 126 19.99 10.51 -2.14
CA ARG A 126 20.74 9.25 -1.95
C ARG A 126 21.11 8.99 -0.50
N ALA A 127 21.59 10.02 0.20
CA ALA A 127 21.97 9.88 1.61
C ALA A 127 20.78 9.55 2.52
N LEU A 128 19.61 10.18 2.30
CA LEU A 128 18.39 9.92 3.04
C LEU A 128 17.88 8.49 2.80
N LEU A 129 17.84 8.05 1.54
CA LEU A 129 17.43 6.69 1.18
C LEU A 129 18.38 5.64 1.75
N ASP A 130 19.70 5.88 1.72
CA ASP A 130 20.69 4.96 2.28
C ASP A 130 20.57 4.83 3.80
N GLU A 131 20.36 5.94 4.52
CA GLU A 131 20.18 5.94 5.96
C GLU A 131 18.93 5.14 6.34
N GLN A 132 17.79 5.46 5.71
CA GLN A 132 16.54 4.79 5.98
C GLN A 132 16.61 3.30 5.68
N LEU A 133 17.11 2.92 4.51
CA LEU A 133 17.22 1.53 4.07
C LEU A 133 18.22 0.75 4.96
N GLY A 134 19.34 1.36 5.34
CA GLY A 134 20.32 0.75 6.23
C GLY A 134 19.70 0.24 7.52
N HIS A 135 18.91 1.07 8.19
CA HIS A 135 18.22 0.71 9.42
C HIS A 135 17.16 -0.40 9.25
N GLN A 136 16.48 -0.43 8.11
CA GLN A 136 15.51 -1.48 7.81
C GLN A 136 16.20 -2.82 7.53
N MET A 137 17.33 -2.79 6.82
CA MET A 137 18.13 -3.99 6.52
C MET A 137 18.77 -4.62 7.76
N GLU A 138 19.14 -3.84 8.78
CA GLU A 138 19.64 -4.36 10.06
C GLU A 138 18.67 -5.35 10.72
N VAL A 139 17.38 -5.16 10.55
CA VAL A 139 16.33 -6.03 11.10
C VAL A 139 16.02 -7.19 10.15
N GLY A 140 16.14 -6.95 8.85
CA GLY A 140 15.90 -7.93 7.79
C GLY A 140 14.54 -7.76 7.12
N ILE A 141 14.59 -7.41 5.84
CA ILE A 141 13.45 -7.28 4.92
C ILE A 141 13.61 -8.26 3.76
N ASP A 142 12.52 -8.64 3.09
CA ASP A 142 12.56 -9.61 1.98
C ASP A 142 12.72 -8.94 0.62
N PHE A 143 12.24 -7.71 0.49
CA PHE A 143 12.37 -6.85 -0.68
C PHE A 143 12.05 -5.40 -0.31
N ILE A 144 12.17 -4.48 -1.27
CA ILE A 144 11.97 -3.05 -1.08
C ILE A 144 10.76 -2.60 -1.87
N ILE A 145 9.85 -1.84 -1.23
CA ILE A 145 8.82 -1.03 -1.89
C ILE A 145 9.23 0.43 -1.75
N ALA A 146 9.57 1.05 -2.88
CA ALA A 146 9.85 2.46 -3.00
C ALA A 146 8.65 3.13 -3.67
N GLU A 147 7.86 3.90 -2.91
CA GLU A 147 6.51 4.27 -3.33
C GLU A 147 6.24 5.78 -3.40
N THR A 148 5.19 6.12 -4.15
CA THR A 148 4.57 7.45 -4.18
C THR A 148 5.49 8.54 -4.75
N TYR A 149 6.37 8.19 -5.68
CA TYR A 149 7.25 9.17 -6.32
C TYR A 149 6.49 10.05 -7.32
N LEU A 150 6.73 11.35 -7.23
CA LEU A 150 6.14 12.38 -8.11
C LEU A 150 7.09 12.79 -9.24
N TYR A 151 8.37 12.47 -9.10
CA TYR A 151 9.42 12.70 -10.11
C TYR A 151 10.03 11.37 -10.52
N LEU A 152 10.09 11.08 -11.82
CA LEU A 152 10.80 9.89 -12.31
C LEU A 152 12.28 9.94 -11.94
N GLY A 153 12.88 11.15 -11.98
CA GLY A 153 14.26 11.34 -11.57
C GLY A 153 14.57 10.89 -10.15
N GLU A 154 13.69 11.19 -9.17
CA GLU A 154 13.83 10.72 -7.79
C GLU A 154 13.61 9.21 -7.67
N ALA A 155 12.61 8.68 -8.37
CA ALA A 155 12.34 7.24 -8.41
C ALA A 155 13.54 6.43 -8.93
N LEU A 156 14.27 6.95 -9.91
CA LEU A 156 15.51 6.33 -10.41
C LEU A 156 16.63 6.30 -9.36
N LEU A 157 16.72 7.30 -8.48
CA LEU A 157 17.64 7.25 -7.34
C LEU A 157 17.24 6.13 -6.35
N ALA A 158 15.94 5.92 -6.15
CA ALA A 158 15.48 4.82 -5.32
C ALA A 158 15.79 3.44 -5.94
N VAL A 159 15.67 3.29 -7.26
CA VAL A 159 16.16 2.08 -7.97
C VAL A 159 17.65 1.90 -7.74
N GLU A 160 18.46 2.93 -7.98
CA GLU A 160 19.90 2.91 -7.79
C GLU A 160 20.29 2.46 -6.38
N ARG A 161 19.70 3.05 -5.34
CA ARG A 161 20.02 2.74 -3.94
C ARG A 161 19.49 1.37 -3.52
N GLY A 162 18.25 1.07 -3.90
CA GLY A 162 17.63 -0.23 -3.60
C GLY A 162 18.40 -1.40 -4.21
N LYS A 163 18.82 -1.32 -5.45
CA LYS A 163 19.58 -2.40 -6.13
C LYS A 163 20.93 -2.68 -5.49
N ARG A 164 21.56 -1.69 -4.84
CA ARG A 164 22.81 -1.90 -4.09
C ARG A 164 22.64 -2.83 -2.89
N SER A 165 21.44 -2.95 -2.35
CA SER A 165 21.15 -3.87 -1.24
C SER A 165 21.21 -5.35 -1.64
N GLY A 166 21.12 -5.65 -2.94
CA GLY A 166 20.99 -7.01 -3.47
C GLY A 166 19.57 -7.60 -3.37
N LEU A 167 18.62 -6.86 -2.81
CA LEU A 167 17.22 -7.28 -2.71
C LEU A 167 16.41 -6.89 -3.95
N PRO A 168 15.27 -7.57 -4.22
CA PRO A 168 14.33 -7.10 -5.23
C PRO A 168 13.78 -5.72 -4.89
N VAL A 169 13.54 -4.90 -5.91
CA VAL A 169 13.08 -3.51 -5.77
C VAL A 169 11.81 -3.30 -6.57
N MET A 170 10.73 -2.95 -5.90
CA MET A 170 9.50 -2.44 -6.47
C MET A 170 9.49 -0.92 -6.36
N VAL A 171 9.20 -0.23 -7.47
CA VAL A 171 9.09 1.23 -7.50
C VAL A 171 7.75 1.65 -8.08
N THR A 172 7.02 2.52 -7.36
CA THR A 172 5.72 3.00 -7.79
C THR A 172 5.66 4.52 -7.87
N MET A 173 5.10 5.00 -8.99
CA MET A 173 4.87 6.40 -9.25
C MET A 173 3.49 6.83 -8.79
N SER A 174 3.33 8.11 -8.49
CA SER A 174 2.02 8.71 -8.27
C SER A 174 1.78 9.86 -9.26
N PHE A 175 0.54 9.96 -9.71
CA PHE A 175 0.12 10.96 -10.68
C PHE A 175 -0.95 11.85 -10.04
N GLU A 176 -0.62 13.13 -9.89
CA GLU A 176 -1.49 14.10 -9.26
C GLU A 176 -2.67 14.48 -10.18
N ASP A 177 -2.89 15.74 -10.40
CA ASP A 177 -3.89 16.31 -11.26
C ASP A 177 -3.70 15.90 -12.72
N LYS A 178 -2.49 16.07 -13.22
CA LYS A 178 -2.13 15.67 -14.59
C LYS A 178 -1.77 14.18 -14.67
N LEU A 179 -1.97 13.58 -15.85
CA LEU A 179 -1.59 12.19 -16.14
C LEU A 179 -0.10 12.05 -16.49
N VAL A 180 0.73 12.91 -15.94
CA VAL A 180 2.19 12.91 -16.05
C VAL A 180 2.81 13.22 -14.69
N THR A 181 4.05 12.78 -14.50
CA THR A 181 4.85 13.13 -13.32
C THR A 181 5.20 14.63 -13.32
N ARG A 182 5.73 15.13 -12.21
CA ARG A 182 6.16 16.55 -12.12
C ARG A 182 7.29 16.90 -13.09
N ASP A 183 8.09 15.90 -13.51
CA ASP A 183 9.09 16.01 -14.58
C ASP A 183 8.56 15.63 -15.96
N GLY A 184 7.22 15.61 -16.12
CA GLY A 184 6.54 15.54 -17.42
C GLY A 184 6.50 14.16 -18.07
N LYS A 185 6.70 13.06 -17.32
CA LYS A 185 6.73 11.70 -17.85
C LYS A 185 5.36 11.03 -17.74
N SER A 186 4.94 10.35 -18.81
CA SER A 186 3.73 9.54 -18.84
C SER A 186 3.87 8.25 -18.01
N PRO A 187 2.77 7.58 -17.63
CA PRO A 187 2.81 6.28 -16.98
C PRO A 187 3.59 5.23 -17.77
N ALA A 188 3.43 5.21 -19.10
CA ALA A 188 4.17 4.32 -20.00
C ALA A 188 5.68 4.55 -19.95
N GLU A 189 6.11 5.82 -20.06
CA GLU A 189 7.53 6.19 -19.96
C GLU A 189 8.10 5.82 -18.60
N CYS A 190 7.35 6.06 -17.52
CA CYS A 190 7.79 5.73 -16.17
C CYS A 190 8.00 4.21 -16.00
N ALA A 191 7.00 3.39 -16.36
CA ALA A 191 7.12 1.95 -16.23
C ALA A 191 8.31 1.39 -17.02
N LYS A 192 8.43 1.78 -18.29
CA LYS A 192 9.54 1.33 -19.14
C LYS A 192 10.89 1.77 -18.57
N THR A 193 11.04 3.04 -18.21
CA THR A 193 12.32 3.59 -17.74
C THR A 193 12.75 2.96 -16.40
N LEU A 194 11.80 2.71 -15.47
CA LEU A 194 12.10 2.07 -14.19
C LEU A 194 12.57 0.62 -14.39
N ILE A 195 11.91 -0.16 -15.27
CA ILE A 195 12.32 -1.54 -15.58
C ILE A 195 13.69 -1.53 -16.27
N ASP A 196 13.90 -0.66 -17.27
CA ASP A 196 15.18 -0.54 -17.99
C ASP A 196 16.32 -0.13 -17.04
N ALA A 197 16.03 0.65 -15.98
CA ALA A 197 17.00 1.02 -14.94
C ALA A 197 17.28 -0.09 -13.92
N GLY A 198 16.56 -1.21 -13.99
CA GLY A 198 16.78 -2.40 -13.15
C GLY A 198 15.81 -2.56 -11.99
N ALA A 199 14.73 -1.80 -11.92
CA ALA A 199 13.64 -2.13 -11.00
C ALA A 199 13.06 -3.51 -11.35
N ASP A 200 12.84 -4.35 -10.36
CA ASP A 200 12.26 -5.69 -10.57
C ASP A 200 10.76 -5.61 -10.82
N ILE A 201 10.10 -4.59 -10.24
CA ILE A 201 8.66 -4.33 -10.38
C ILE A 201 8.48 -2.81 -10.51
N ALA A 202 7.77 -2.35 -11.53
CA ALA A 202 7.36 -0.96 -11.68
C ALA A 202 5.84 -0.82 -11.53
N GLY A 203 5.34 0.37 -11.17
CA GLY A 203 3.90 0.52 -11.03
C GLY A 203 3.43 1.89 -10.61
N THR A 204 2.21 1.93 -10.09
CA THR A 204 1.58 3.15 -9.57
C THR A 204 0.84 2.88 -8.26
N ASN A 205 0.87 3.86 -7.37
CA ASN A 205 0.15 3.78 -6.10
C ASN A 205 -0.42 5.15 -5.69
N CYS A 206 -1.32 5.11 -4.73
CA CYS A 206 -1.87 6.26 -4.04
C CYS A 206 -2.54 7.31 -4.96
N TRP A 207 -2.90 8.47 -4.43
CA TRP A 207 -3.53 9.63 -5.07
C TRP A 207 -4.87 9.32 -5.77
N ARG A 208 -4.89 8.51 -6.83
CA ARG A 208 -6.07 8.26 -7.66
C ARG A 208 -6.85 7.04 -7.19
N GLY A 209 -8.17 7.17 -7.03
CA GLY A 209 -9.03 6.02 -6.75
C GLY A 209 -9.00 4.98 -7.88
N PRO A 210 -9.47 3.75 -7.63
CA PRO A 210 -9.41 2.64 -8.58
C PRO A 210 -9.85 2.99 -10.00
N LYS A 211 -10.99 3.67 -10.14
CA LYS A 211 -11.54 4.09 -11.45
C LYS A 211 -10.52 4.88 -12.29
N HIS A 212 -9.76 5.76 -11.64
CA HIS A 212 -8.83 6.67 -12.30
C HIS A 212 -7.39 6.16 -12.32
N MET A 213 -7.09 5.09 -11.57
CA MET A 213 -5.77 4.45 -11.55
C MET A 213 -5.65 3.31 -12.57
N LEU A 214 -6.68 2.49 -12.75
CA LEU A 214 -6.62 1.33 -13.65
C LEU A 214 -6.25 1.69 -15.10
N PRO A 215 -6.72 2.80 -15.70
CA PRO A 215 -6.27 3.22 -17.03
C PRO A 215 -4.75 3.49 -17.11
N LEU A 216 -4.13 4.00 -16.02
CA LEU A 216 -2.68 4.22 -15.97
C LEU A 216 -1.93 2.86 -15.95
N VAL A 217 -2.49 1.87 -15.24
CA VAL A 217 -1.93 0.51 -15.21
C VAL A 217 -1.99 -0.14 -16.59
N GLU A 218 -3.07 0.05 -17.34
CA GLU A 218 -3.18 -0.41 -18.72
C GLU A 218 -2.12 0.22 -19.62
N GLU A 219 -1.89 1.52 -19.46
CA GLU A 219 -0.84 2.24 -20.22
C GLU A 219 0.55 1.70 -19.87
N MET A 220 0.85 1.52 -18.57
CA MET A 220 2.09 0.92 -18.10
C MET A 220 2.28 -0.50 -18.64
N ARG A 221 1.23 -1.34 -18.59
CA ARG A 221 1.28 -2.73 -19.06
C ARG A 221 1.59 -2.84 -20.55
N ARG A 222 1.07 -1.91 -21.38
CA ARG A 222 1.34 -1.88 -22.82
C ARG A 222 2.80 -1.47 -23.15
N ALA A 223 3.46 -0.75 -22.23
CA ALA A 223 4.79 -0.19 -22.44
C ALA A 223 5.94 -1.14 -22.10
N THR A 224 5.69 -2.20 -21.32
CA THR A 224 6.73 -3.13 -20.86
C THR A 224 6.18 -4.52 -20.55
N ASP A 225 6.98 -5.56 -20.79
CA ASP A 225 6.71 -6.93 -20.36
C ASP A 225 7.16 -7.20 -18.92
N GLY A 226 7.77 -6.21 -18.25
CA GLY A 226 8.21 -6.28 -16.86
C GLY A 226 7.04 -6.50 -15.88
N LEU A 227 7.33 -6.77 -14.61
CA LEU A 227 6.31 -6.93 -13.58
C LEU A 227 5.69 -5.58 -13.22
N ILE A 228 4.35 -5.52 -13.16
CA ILE A 228 3.58 -4.30 -12.86
C ILE A 228 2.88 -4.42 -11.51
N ALA A 229 2.99 -3.36 -10.70
CA ALA A 229 2.34 -3.18 -9.41
C ALA A 229 1.26 -2.11 -9.46
N VAL A 230 0.19 -2.31 -8.68
CA VAL A 230 -0.84 -1.30 -8.45
C VAL A 230 -1.34 -1.34 -7.01
N GLN A 231 -1.40 -0.15 -6.36
CA GLN A 231 -1.89 0.00 -4.98
C GLN A 231 -2.80 1.24 -4.89
N ALA A 232 -4.10 1.05 -5.19
CA ALA A 232 -5.06 2.15 -5.20
C ALA A 232 -5.55 2.50 -3.79
N PRO A 233 -5.78 3.79 -3.48
CA PRO A 233 -6.49 4.19 -2.29
C PRO A 233 -7.96 3.76 -2.37
N ALA A 234 -8.53 3.37 -1.23
CA ALA A 234 -9.91 2.90 -1.14
C ALA A 234 -10.92 4.07 -1.05
N TYR A 235 -10.74 5.07 -1.91
CA TYR A 235 -11.64 6.22 -1.95
C TYR A 235 -12.31 6.40 -3.30
N ARG A 236 -13.59 6.78 -3.27
CA ARG A 236 -14.38 7.10 -4.45
C ARG A 236 -14.03 8.50 -4.93
N THR A 237 -13.28 8.57 -6.01
CA THR A 237 -12.94 9.80 -6.72
C THR A 237 -13.88 10.03 -7.91
N THR A 238 -13.98 11.26 -8.36
CA THR A 238 -14.84 11.67 -9.50
C THR A 238 -14.00 12.16 -10.67
N ASP A 239 -14.59 12.28 -11.84
CA ASP A 239 -13.88 12.82 -13.01
C ASP A 239 -13.47 14.30 -12.81
N ALA A 240 -14.21 15.05 -11.98
CA ALA A 240 -13.85 16.42 -11.58
C ALA A 240 -12.77 16.46 -10.49
N THR A 241 -12.63 15.40 -9.69
CA THR A 241 -11.64 15.29 -8.63
C THR A 241 -11.10 13.85 -8.64
N PRO A 242 -10.18 13.53 -9.57
CA PRO A 242 -9.72 12.16 -9.79
C PRO A 242 -8.74 11.66 -8.72
N PHE A 243 -8.35 12.50 -7.76
CA PHE A 243 -7.41 12.20 -6.67
C PHE A 243 -8.05 12.48 -5.31
N PHE A 244 -7.79 11.59 -4.33
CA PHE A 244 -8.51 11.64 -3.06
C PHE A 244 -8.12 12.83 -2.17
N THR A 245 -6.91 13.34 -2.30
CA THR A 245 -6.44 14.52 -1.55
C THR A 245 -7.14 15.82 -1.96
N GLY A 246 -7.82 15.83 -3.09
CA GLY A 246 -8.68 16.94 -3.54
C GLY A 246 -10.14 16.82 -3.09
N LEU A 247 -10.52 15.73 -2.41
CA LEU A 247 -11.87 15.57 -1.89
C LEU A 247 -12.09 16.49 -0.67
N LYS A 248 -13.31 17.00 -0.53
CA LYS A 248 -13.63 18.01 0.50
C LYS A 248 -13.35 17.56 1.94
N GLY A 249 -13.41 16.24 2.19
CA GLY A 249 -13.17 15.67 3.52
C GLY A 249 -11.69 15.44 3.86
N PHE A 250 -10.76 15.67 2.94
CA PHE A 250 -9.34 15.42 3.21
C PHE A 250 -8.78 16.48 4.19
N PRO A 251 -7.95 16.06 5.20
CA PRO A 251 -7.43 14.69 5.40
C PRO A 251 -8.22 13.83 6.40
N ASP A 252 -9.11 14.35 7.22
CA ASP A 252 -9.64 13.72 8.44
C ASP A 252 -11.16 13.40 8.43
N ALA A 253 -11.87 13.72 7.33
CA ALA A 253 -13.29 13.43 7.18
C ALA A 253 -13.56 12.61 5.91
N MET A 254 -12.83 11.51 5.74
CA MET A 254 -12.79 10.74 4.49
C MET A 254 -13.79 9.58 4.43
N GLU A 255 -14.48 9.23 5.52
CA GLU A 255 -15.41 8.10 5.60
C GLU A 255 -16.52 8.13 4.53
N PRO A 256 -17.14 9.28 4.20
CA PRO A 256 -18.19 9.33 3.18
C PRO A 256 -17.71 8.95 1.78
N TYR A 257 -16.41 9.02 1.54
CA TYR A 257 -15.79 8.71 0.25
C TYR A 257 -15.20 7.30 0.20
N GLN A 258 -15.15 6.58 1.33
CA GLN A 258 -14.56 5.25 1.38
C GLN A 258 -15.34 4.28 0.49
N LEU A 259 -14.62 3.52 -0.31
CA LEU A 259 -15.17 2.44 -1.13
C LEU A 259 -15.61 1.28 -0.25
N THR A 260 -16.63 0.56 -0.68
CA THR A 260 -17.02 -0.69 -0.04
C THR A 260 -15.98 -1.78 -0.30
N ARG A 261 -15.93 -2.77 0.58
CA ARG A 261 -15.07 -3.95 0.39
C ARG A 261 -15.32 -4.68 -0.94
N HIS A 262 -16.55 -4.62 -1.46
CA HIS A 262 -16.93 -5.27 -2.72
C HIS A 262 -16.44 -4.48 -3.94
N GLU A 263 -16.43 -3.14 -3.87
CA GLU A 263 -15.81 -2.31 -4.90
C GLU A 263 -14.29 -2.55 -4.97
N MET A 264 -13.62 -2.74 -3.82
CA MET A 264 -12.20 -3.09 -3.78
C MET A 264 -11.94 -4.52 -4.28
N ALA A 265 -12.85 -5.47 -4.05
CA ALA A 265 -12.78 -6.79 -4.66
C ALA A 265 -12.87 -6.73 -6.19
N GLU A 266 -13.74 -5.85 -6.72
CA GLU A 266 -13.85 -5.63 -8.16
C GLU A 266 -12.60 -4.96 -8.74
N TYR A 267 -12.05 -3.96 -8.04
CA TYR A 267 -10.76 -3.39 -8.39
C TYR A 267 -9.66 -4.45 -8.52
N ALA A 268 -9.57 -5.38 -7.57
CA ALA A 268 -8.57 -6.44 -7.61
C ALA A 268 -8.76 -7.37 -8.83
N ARG A 269 -10.01 -7.71 -9.20
CA ARG A 269 -10.29 -8.50 -10.41
C ARG A 269 -9.88 -7.76 -11.68
N GLN A 270 -10.24 -6.48 -11.78
CA GLN A 270 -9.90 -5.65 -12.94
C GLN A 270 -8.38 -5.47 -13.07
N ALA A 271 -7.67 -5.19 -11.98
CA ALA A 271 -6.23 -5.07 -11.97
C ALA A 271 -5.54 -6.36 -12.45
N LYS A 272 -6.01 -7.54 -11.98
CA LYS A 272 -5.52 -8.84 -12.47
C LYS A 272 -5.82 -9.04 -13.96
N ALA A 273 -7.00 -8.66 -14.44
CA ALA A 273 -7.37 -8.78 -15.84
C ALA A 273 -6.54 -7.90 -16.78
N ILE A 274 -6.10 -6.71 -16.30
CA ILE A 274 -5.16 -5.83 -17.01
C ILE A 274 -3.76 -6.45 -17.08
N GLY A 275 -3.41 -7.36 -16.17
CA GLY A 275 -2.10 -7.99 -16.09
C GLY A 275 -1.17 -7.39 -15.05
N ALA A 276 -1.72 -6.76 -14.00
CA ALA A 276 -0.95 -6.42 -12.81
C ALA A 276 -0.51 -7.69 -12.08
N ASN A 277 0.75 -7.72 -11.67
CA ASN A 277 1.36 -8.85 -10.98
C ASN A 277 1.32 -8.70 -9.45
N PHE A 278 1.53 -7.47 -8.96
CA PHE A 278 1.36 -7.12 -7.55
C PHE A 278 0.14 -6.21 -7.41
N ILE A 279 -0.83 -6.62 -6.59
CA ILE A 279 -2.05 -5.86 -6.35
C ILE A 279 -2.16 -5.60 -4.86
N GLY A 280 -2.11 -4.35 -4.46
CA GLY A 280 -2.29 -3.92 -3.09
C GLY A 280 -3.34 -2.83 -2.99
N ALA A 281 -3.44 -2.24 -1.82
CA ALA A 281 -4.23 -1.05 -1.59
C ALA A 281 -3.42 -0.02 -0.81
N CYS A 282 -3.86 1.22 -0.83
CA CYS A 282 -3.22 2.35 -0.19
C CYS A 282 -4.20 3.01 0.80
N CYS A 283 -4.10 4.31 0.98
CA CYS A 283 -4.89 5.11 1.90
C CYS A 283 -6.39 4.72 1.93
N GLY A 284 -6.98 4.65 3.13
CA GLY A 284 -8.39 4.32 3.34
C GLY A 284 -8.74 2.83 3.22
N ALA A 285 -7.82 1.97 2.76
CA ALA A 285 -8.06 0.54 2.73
C ALA A 285 -7.83 -0.10 4.11
N VAL A 286 -8.79 -0.89 4.55
CA VAL A 286 -8.78 -1.60 5.84
C VAL A 286 -8.84 -3.12 5.60
N ALA A 287 -8.65 -3.90 6.66
CA ALA A 287 -8.57 -5.36 6.58
C ALA A 287 -9.75 -6.03 5.86
N THR A 288 -10.96 -5.46 5.96
CA THR A 288 -12.13 -5.99 5.25
C THR A 288 -12.04 -5.82 3.73
N HIS A 289 -11.36 -4.76 3.25
CA HIS A 289 -11.06 -4.58 1.83
C HIS A 289 -10.07 -5.65 1.36
N ILE A 290 -8.96 -5.83 2.08
CA ILE A 290 -7.94 -6.83 1.76
C ILE A 290 -8.55 -8.24 1.73
N ARG A 291 -9.43 -8.56 2.67
CA ARG A 291 -10.10 -9.87 2.70
C ARG A 291 -10.96 -10.11 1.45
N GLU A 292 -11.73 -9.16 1.02
CA GLU A 292 -12.56 -9.34 -0.18
C GLU A 292 -11.74 -9.30 -1.47
N MET A 293 -10.63 -8.52 -1.50
CA MET A 293 -9.65 -8.58 -2.58
C MET A 293 -8.98 -9.97 -2.63
N ALA A 294 -8.56 -10.53 -1.48
CA ALA A 294 -8.00 -11.87 -1.40
C ALA A 294 -8.97 -12.93 -1.95
N ARG A 295 -10.24 -12.89 -1.53
CA ARG A 295 -11.29 -13.78 -2.04
C ARG A 295 -11.50 -13.65 -3.54
N ALA A 296 -11.52 -12.41 -4.03
CA ALA A 296 -11.67 -12.13 -5.45
C ALA A 296 -10.52 -12.65 -6.32
N LEU A 297 -9.33 -12.74 -5.73
CA LEU A 297 -8.11 -13.27 -6.36
C LEU A 297 -7.91 -14.79 -6.11
N GLY A 298 -8.81 -15.43 -5.37
CA GLY A 298 -8.70 -16.86 -5.01
C GLY A 298 -7.64 -17.15 -3.96
N LYS A 299 -7.25 -16.13 -3.15
CA LYS A 299 -6.25 -16.28 -2.08
C LYS A 299 -6.88 -16.75 -0.78
N PRO A 300 -6.14 -17.48 0.07
CA PRO A 300 -6.65 -17.91 1.38
C PRO A 300 -6.84 -16.71 2.30
N THR A 301 -7.91 -16.76 3.08
CA THR A 301 -8.20 -15.78 4.14
C THR A 301 -8.45 -16.51 5.45
N ARG A 302 -8.33 -15.80 6.57
CA ARG A 302 -8.77 -16.36 7.84
C ARG A 302 -10.26 -16.68 7.77
N GLU A 303 -10.63 -17.91 8.11
CA GLU A 303 -12.03 -18.30 8.23
C GLU A 303 -12.68 -17.59 9.43
N PRO A 304 -13.77 -16.83 9.23
CA PRO A 304 -14.37 -16.02 10.29
C PRO A 304 -14.98 -16.86 11.41
N SER A 305 -15.43 -18.07 11.10
CA SER A 305 -16.04 -19.00 12.07
C SER A 305 -16.12 -20.39 11.50
N ARG A 306 -15.92 -21.41 12.35
CA ARG A 306 -16.23 -22.82 12.03
C ARG A 306 -17.70 -23.17 12.25
N TRP A 307 -18.46 -22.27 12.88
CA TRP A 307 -19.86 -22.43 13.13
C TRP A 307 -20.65 -22.37 11.83
N LYS A 308 -21.52 -23.33 11.61
CA LYS A 308 -22.46 -23.36 10.49
C LYS A 308 -23.86 -23.08 11.01
N PRO A 309 -24.63 -22.20 10.37
CA PRO A 309 -26.02 -21.98 10.75
C PRO A 309 -26.82 -23.28 10.71
N ASP A 310 -27.68 -23.49 11.68
CA ASP A 310 -28.67 -24.55 11.66
C ASP A 310 -29.75 -24.18 10.63
N PRO A 311 -29.91 -24.92 9.52
CA PRO A 311 -30.85 -24.54 8.47
C PRO A 311 -32.31 -24.64 8.91
N THR A 312 -32.58 -25.26 10.05
CA THR A 312 -33.95 -25.37 10.61
C THR A 312 -34.32 -24.20 11.51
N LYS A 313 -33.40 -23.24 11.74
CA LYS A 313 -33.60 -22.08 12.60
C LYS A 313 -33.50 -20.77 11.83
N PRO A 314 -34.26 -19.74 12.20
CA PRO A 314 -34.12 -18.42 11.61
C PRO A 314 -32.68 -17.90 11.73
N MET A 315 -32.10 -17.40 10.63
CA MET A 315 -30.74 -16.89 10.59
C MET A 315 -30.65 -15.44 11.09
N SER A 316 -31.73 -14.72 11.07
CA SER A 316 -31.79 -13.32 11.52
C SER A 316 -33.02 -13.03 12.36
N ALA A 317 -32.95 -11.97 13.19
CA ALA A 317 -34.10 -11.49 13.93
C ALA A 317 -35.27 -11.10 12.98
N THR A 318 -34.96 -10.57 11.80
CA THR A 318 -35.99 -10.21 10.80
C THR A 318 -36.75 -11.43 10.30
N GLU A 319 -36.06 -12.53 9.99
CA GLU A 319 -36.68 -13.80 9.60
C GLU A 319 -37.52 -14.37 10.73
N TYR A 320 -36.92 -14.40 11.94
CA TYR A 320 -37.62 -14.90 13.15
C TYR A 320 -38.92 -14.14 13.44
N TYR A 321 -38.92 -12.80 13.36
CA TYR A 321 -40.10 -11.98 13.62
C TYR A 321 -41.09 -11.98 12.45
N ARG A 322 -40.64 -12.13 11.24
CA ARG A 322 -41.52 -12.25 10.05
C ARG A 322 -42.38 -13.50 10.15
N ASP A 323 -41.78 -14.64 10.46
CA ASP A 323 -42.48 -15.90 10.55
C ASP A 323 -43.47 -15.93 11.73
N ARG A 324 -43.13 -15.33 12.86
CA ARG A 324 -44.08 -15.16 13.99
C ARG A 324 -45.26 -14.28 13.67
N ARG A 325 -45.08 -13.20 12.91
CA ARG A 325 -46.20 -12.34 12.48
C ARG A 325 -47.13 -13.02 11.49
N ALA A 326 -46.65 -13.95 10.69
CA ALA A 326 -47.45 -14.76 9.80
C ALA A 326 -48.38 -15.72 10.59
N HIS A 327 -47.91 -16.25 11.74
CA HIS A 327 -48.69 -17.18 12.58
C HIS A 327 -49.55 -16.50 13.64
N SER A 328 -49.39 -15.20 13.88
CA SER A 328 -50.23 -14.44 14.86
C SER A 328 -51.46 -13.79 14.24
N LYS A 329 -51.82 -14.15 13.00
CA LYS A 329 -53.04 -13.65 12.31
C LYS A 329 -54.14 -14.74 12.18
N ASP A 330 -53.97 -15.87 12.82
CA ASP A 330 -54.97 -16.85 13.15
C ASP A 330 -55.32 -16.78 14.64
#